data_a8ade381b48364186211dd132af9d1ae
#
_entry.id   a8ade381b48364186211dd132af9d1ae
#
_cell.length_a   1.000
_cell.length_b   1.000
_cell.length_c   1.000
_cell.angle_alpha   90.00
_cell.angle_beta   90.00
_cell.angle_gamma   90.00
#
_symmetry.space_group_name_H-M   'P 1'
#
loop_
_entity.id
_entity.type
_entity.pdbx_description
1 polymer ?
#
loop_
_entity_poly.entity_id
_entity_poly.type
_entity_poly.pdbx_seq_one_letter_code
_entity_poly.pdbx_strand_id
1 'polypeptide(L)'
;MNQSIEQDAESLVSLLRGYQRVVVAFSGGVDSSVVAAACQKANLEFTCAVTAQSPSVPAWQLETAVTVASEIGIPHHVVVTDEVENFDYQRNDSNRCFYCKDTLYASITELIDKVLGDQSHDVTVVSGTNHDDLGDHRPGITAGNRRQVVTPLAALQYGKSKVRDLARHFGLSNHDLPAAPCLASRIAYGVEVTRQRLRQIEQGEFWLRAQGVDECRVRLHHDGLARIEVPRKLLESVLKLESEGHLVNQFKQFGFNFVTLDLEGFQSGKLNRAIVPLELPKPRSEKRDVN
;
A
#
# COMPACT_ATOMS: atom_id res chain seq x y z
N MET A 1 -18.85 26.68 -0.46
CA MET A 1 -19.75 26.10 0.57
C MET A 1 -19.15 24.76 0.95
N ASN A 2 -18.80 24.53 2.23
CA ASN A 2 -18.38 23.20 2.69
C ASN A 2 -19.60 22.27 2.61
N GLN A 3 -19.55 21.26 1.75
CA GLN A 3 -20.54 20.18 1.75
C GLN A 3 -20.47 19.44 3.11
N SER A 4 -21.63 18.99 3.63
CA SER A 4 -21.62 18.13 4.81
C SER A 4 -21.06 16.76 4.47
N ILE A 5 -20.57 16.03 5.46
CA ILE A 5 -20.02 14.68 5.25
C ILE A 5 -21.10 13.73 4.69
N GLU A 6 -22.36 13.93 5.05
CA GLU A 6 -23.50 13.17 4.53
C GLU A 6 -23.69 13.43 3.03
N GLN A 7 -23.54 14.67 2.58
CA GLN A 7 -23.61 15.03 1.15
C GLN A 7 -22.44 14.44 0.37
N ASP A 8 -21.24 14.45 0.94
CA ASP A 8 -20.06 13.83 0.34
C ASP A 8 -20.25 12.30 0.23
N ALA A 9 -20.78 11.65 1.26
CA ALA A 9 -21.09 10.23 1.27
C ALA A 9 -22.15 9.87 0.21
N GLU A 10 -23.25 10.65 0.13
CA GLU A 10 -24.30 10.44 -0.88
C GLU A 10 -23.79 10.69 -2.29
N SER A 11 -22.90 11.67 -2.49
CA SER A 11 -22.25 11.91 -3.80
C SER A 11 -21.44 10.70 -4.25
N LEU A 12 -20.68 10.07 -3.34
CA LEU A 12 -19.91 8.87 -3.63
C LEU A 12 -20.82 7.68 -3.96
N VAL A 13 -21.85 7.46 -3.15
CA VAL A 13 -22.85 6.40 -3.37
C VAL A 13 -23.58 6.60 -4.69
N SER A 14 -24.00 7.84 -4.99
CA SER A 14 -24.70 8.19 -6.22
C SER A 14 -23.85 7.99 -7.47
N LEU A 15 -22.55 8.35 -7.40
CA LEU A 15 -21.59 8.07 -8.48
C LEU A 15 -21.51 6.56 -8.76
N LEU A 16 -21.42 5.75 -7.71
CA LEU A 16 -21.32 4.30 -7.85
C LEU A 16 -22.60 3.66 -8.36
N ARG A 17 -23.79 4.19 -8.02
CA ARG A 17 -25.09 3.76 -8.58
C ARG A 17 -25.16 3.90 -10.11
N GLY A 18 -24.32 4.74 -10.72
CA GLY A 18 -24.18 4.83 -12.17
C GLY A 18 -23.64 3.57 -12.84
N TYR A 19 -23.07 2.65 -12.06
CA TYR A 19 -22.59 1.35 -12.53
C TYR A 19 -23.56 0.24 -12.06
N GLN A 20 -23.78 -0.76 -12.92
CA GLN A 20 -24.68 -1.87 -12.56
C GLN A 20 -23.95 -2.90 -11.71
N ARG A 21 -22.70 -3.20 -12.08
CA ARG A 21 -21.86 -4.23 -11.43
C ARG A 21 -20.49 -3.67 -11.14
N VAL A 22 -20.06 -3.78 -9.89
CA VAL A 22 -18.79 -3.21 -9.42
C VAL A 22 -17.95 -4.23 -8.66
N VAL A 23 -16.69 -4.33 -9.02
CA VAL A 23 -15.68 -5.07 -8.27
C VAL A 23 -14.66 -4.09 -7.70
N VAL A 24 -14.48 -4.12 -6.37
CA VAL A 24 -13.55 -3.26 -5.66
C VAL A 24 -12.19 -3.93 -5.53
N ALA A 25 -11.13 -3.34 -6.10
CA ALA A 25 -9.76 -3.74 -5.81
C ALA A 25 -9.42 -3.32 -4.36
N PHE A 26 -9.56 -4.28 -3.44
CA PHE A 26 -9.65 -4.05 -2.01
C PHE A 26 -8.35 -4.43 -1.30
N SER A 27 -7.83 -3.55 -0.47
CA SER A 27 -6.60 -3.79 0.32
C SER A 27 -6.84 -3.84 1.83
N GLY A 28 -8.07 -3.60 2.29
CA GLY A 28 -8.36 -3.38 3.71
C GLY A 28 -7.85 -2.04 4.26
N GLY A 29 -7.19 -1.21 3.46
CA GLY A 29 -6.83 0.15 3.84
C GLY A 29 -8.02 1.10 3.77
N VAL A 30 -7.92 2.25 4.46
CA VAL A 30 -9.03 3.23 4.65
C VAL A 30 -9.70 3.60 3.33
N ASP A 31 -8.90 3.96 2.31
CA ASP A 31 -9.42 4.44 1.03
C ASP A 31 -10.28 3.37 0.31
N SER A 32 -9.75 2.14 0.19
CA SER A 32 -10.49 1.03 -0.43
C SER A 32 -11.70 0.61 0.38
N SER A 33 -11.66 0.76 1.69
CA SER A 33 -12.78 0.44 2.59
C SER A 33 -13.93 1.44 2.44
N VAL A 34 -13.63 2.72 2.27
CA VAL A 34 -14.64 3.76 1.97
C VAL A 34 -15.34 3.46 0.64
N VAL A 35 -14.58 3.09 -0.40
CA VAL A 35 -15.17 2.70 -1.70
C VAL A 35 -16.04 1.45 -1.55
N ALA A 36 -15.56 0.42 -0.85
CA ALA A 36 -16.32 -0.82 -0.62
C ALA A 36 -17.62 -0.56 0.16
N ALA A 37 -17.58 0.25 1.23
CA ALA A 37 -18.76 0.63 2.00
C ALA A 37 -19.76 1.43 1.16
N ALA A 38 -19.29 2.32 0.32
CA ALA A 38 -20.16 3.07 -0.59
C ALA A 38 -20.80 2.17 -1.66
N CYS A 39 -20.05 1.19 -2.22
CA CYS A 39 -20.59 0.19 -3.13
C CYS A 39 -21.70 -0.64 -2.49
N GLN A 40 -21.49 -1.09 -1.24
CA GLN A 40 -22.49 -1.83 -0.49
C GLN A 40 -23.78 -1.00 -0.25
N LYS A 41 -23.64 0.29 0.06
CA LYS A 41 -24.77 1.22 0.22
C LYS A 41 -25.45 1.60 -1.10
N ALA A 42 -24.75 1.50 -2.22
CA ALA A 42 -25.31 1.78 -3.54
C ALA A 42 -26.36 0.75 -3.99
N ASN A 43 -26.39 -0.42 -3.36
CA ASN A 43 -27.32 -1.53 -3.65
C ASN A 43 -27.31 -1.91 -5.13
N LEU A 44 -26.11 -2.19 -5.63
CA LEU A 44 -25.85 -2.55 -7.03
C LEU A 44 -26.38 -3.95 -7.35
N GLU A 45 -26.60 -4.25 -8.64
CA GLU A 45 -26.98 -5.60 -9.10
C GLU A 45 -25.94 -6.65 -8.67
N PHE A 46 -24.66 -6.28 -8.76
CA PHE A 46 -23.56 -7.10 -8.26
C PHE A 46 -22.47 -6.23 -7.67
N THR A 47 -21.97 -6.60 -6.50
CA THR A 47 -20.77 -6.00 -5.94
C THR A 47 -19.99 -7.00 -5.12
N CYS A 48 -18.67 -6.96 -5.23
CA CYS A 48 -17.77 -7.69 -4.35
C CYS A 48 -16.43 -6.95 -4.19
N ALA A 49 -15.74 -7.29 -3.12
CA ALA A 49 -14.37 -6.84 -2.86
C ALA A 49 -13.39 -7.98 -3.23
N VAL A 50 -12.26 -7.63 -3.86
CA VAL A 50 -11.22 -8.61 -4.22
C VAL A 50 -9.88 -8.15 -3.67
N THR A 51 -9.26 -9.01 -2.85
CA THR A 51 -7.94 -8.79 -2.25
C THR A 51 -6.92 -9.75 -2.84
N ALA A 52 -5.75 -9.23 -3.23
CA ALA A 52 -4.62 -10.06 -3.60
C ALA A 52 -3.96 -10.65 -2.35
N GLN A 53 -3.75 -11.96 -2.34
CA GLN A 53 -2.85 -12.65 -1.45
C GLN A 53 -1.55 -12.92 -2.21
N SER A 54 -0.49 -12.21 -1.84
CA SER A 54 0.83 -12.34 -2.45
C SER A 54 1.94 -12.33 -1.39
N PRO A 55 3.14 -12.80 -1.72
CA PRO A 55 4.30 -12.70 -0.83
C PRO A 55 4.66 -11.25 -0.44
N SER A 56 4.19 -10.26 -1.21
CA SER A 56 4.42 -8.84 -0.96
C SER A 56 3.45 -8.22 0.04
N VAL A 57 2.33 -8.90 0.34
CA VAL A 57 1.30 -8.44 1.28
C VAL A 57 1.55 -9.08 2.64
N PRO A 58 1.76 -8.30 3.71
CA PRO A 58 1.91 -8.87 5.06
C PRO A 58 0.66 -9.65 5.47
N ALA A 59 0.84 -10.75 6.21
CA ALA A 59 -0.27 -11.60 6.68
C ALA A 59 -1.34 -10.79 7.45
N TRP A 60 -0.91 -9.92 8.36
CA TRP A 60 -1.82 -9.07 9.15
C TRP A 60 -2.68 -8.13 8.28
N GLN A 61 -2.18 -7.70 7.11
CA GLN A 61 -2.94 -6.83 6.20
C GLN A 61 -4.05 -7.62 5.50
N LEU A 62 -3.79 -8.88 5.14
CA LEU A 62 -4.82 -9.77 4.60
C LEU A 62 -5.91 -10.04 5.64
N GLU A 63 -5.54 -10.32 6.89
CA GLU A 63 -6.47 -10.50 8.01
C GLU A 63 -7.32 -9.24 8.23
N THR A 64 -6.71 -8.05 8.17
CA THR A 64 -7.43 -6.77 8.24
C THR A 64 -8.43 -6.65 7.10
N ALA A 65 -8.05 -7.00 5.87
CA ALA A 65 -8.95 -6.93 4.72
C ALA A 65 -10.16 -7.85 4.89
N VAL A 66 -9.95 -9.08 5.36
CA VAL A 66 -11.05 -10.03 5.66
C VAL A 66 -11.99 -9.46 6.73
N THR A 67 -11.43 -8.96 7.82
CA THR A 67 -12.22 -8.39 8.93
C THR A 67 -13.05 -7.20 8.49
N VAL A 68 -12.43 -6.23 7.81
CA VAL A 68 -13.12 -5.01 7.35
C VAL A 68 -14.16 -5.31 6.27
N ALA A 69 -13.90 -6.25 5.35
CA ALA A 69 -14.91 -6.68 4.37
C ALA A 69 -16.14 -7.30 5.05
N SER A 70 -15.91 -8.11 6.10
CA SER A 70 -16.99 -8.69 6.92
C SER A 70 -17.79 -7.60 7.66
N GLU A 71 -17.12 -6.59 8.24
CA GLU A 71 -17.79 -5.45 8.91
C GLU A 71 -18.68 -4.65 7.94
N ILE A 72 -18.18 -4.43 6.71
CA ILE A 72 -18.93 -3.75 5.64
C ILE A 72 -20.13 -4.61 5.18
N GLY A 73 -20.04 -5.93 5.30
CA GLY A 73 -21.01 -6.88 4.76
C GLY A 73 -20.92 -7.05 3.24
N ILE A 74 -19.78 -6.73 2.63
CA ILE A 74 -19.54 -6.89 1.19
C ILE A 74 -19.02 -8.31 0.90
N PRO A 75 -19.53 -9.03 -0.13
CA PRO A 75 -18.92 -10.28 -0.57
C PRO A 75 -17.43 -10.10 -0.85
N HIS A 76 -16.58 -10.98 -0.30
CA HIS A 76 -15.15 -10.81 -0.37
C HIS A 76 -14.46 -12.05 -0.95
N HIS A 77 -13.62 -11.84 -1.96
CA HIS A 77 -12.82 -12.88 -2.59
C HIS A 77 -11.33 -12.58 -2.38
N VAL A 78 -10.56 -13.61 -2.07
CA VAL A 78 -9.10 -13.56 -2.03
C VAL A 78 -8.56 -14.29 -3.25
N VAL A 79 -7.77 -13.59 -4.06
CA VAL A 79 -7.07 -14.16 -5.23
C VAL A 79 -5.59 -14.25 -4.93
N VAL A 80 -5.01 -15.42 -5.23
CA VAL A 80 -3.56 -15.61 -5.11
C VAL A 80 -2.91 -14.96 -6.32
N THR A 81 -1.94 -14.07 -6.07
CA THR A 81 -1.15 -13.42 -7.11
C THR A 81 0.33 -13.74 -6.94
N ASP A 82 1.03 -13.82 -8.04
CA ASP A 82 2.41 -14.28 -8.09
C ASP A 82 3.33 -13.32 -8.87
N GLU A 83 3.13 -12.02 -8.62
CA GLU A 83 3.92 -10.96 -9.24
C GLU A 83 5.43 -11.12 -8.96
N VAL A 84 5.80 -11.82 -7.88
CA VAL A 84 7.21 -12.11 -7.54
C VAL A 84 7.88 -13.06 -8.51
N GLU A 85 7.14 -13.77 -9.37
CA GLU A 85 7.70 -14.58 -10.45
C GLU A 85 7.90 -13.78 -11.75
N ASN A 86 7.38 -12.54 -11.80
CA ASN A 86 7.59 -11.64 -12.92
C ASN A 86 8.97 -10.98 -12.82
N PHE A 87 9.83 -11.21 -13.83
CA PHE A 87 11.19 -10.67 -13.89
C PHE A 87 11.24 -9.14 -13.76
N ASP A 88 10.32 -8.43 -14.43
CA ASP A 88 10.27 -6.96 -14.37
C ASP A 88 9.88 -6.45 -12.97
N TYR A 89 9.07 -7.20 -12.24
CA TYR A 89 8.78 -6.90 -10.84
C TYR A 89 10.00 -7.19 -9.94
N GLN A 90 10.69 -8.31 -10.18
CA GLN A 90 11.87 -8.71 -9.40
C GLN A 90 12.99 -7.69 -9.47
N ARG A 91 13.19 -7.04 -10.62
CA ARG A 91 14.23 -6.01 -10.82
C ARG A 91 14.13 -4.84 -9.84
N ASN A 92 12.98 -4.65 -9.23
CA ASN A 92 12.76 -3.63 -8.19
C ASN A 92 13.17 -2.22 -8.63
N ASP A 93 12.80 -1.84 -9.83
CA ASP A 93 12.95 -0.48 -10.33
C ASP A 93 11.75 0.42 -9.96
N SER A 94 11.75 1.65 -10.44
CA SER A 94 10.68 2.62 -10.22
C SER A 94 9.29 2.15 -10.73
N ASN A 95 9.24 1.18 -11.66
CA ASN A 95 8.00 0.66 -12.25
C ASN A 95 7.45 -0.58 -11.53
N ARG A 96 8.11 -1.08 -10.47
CA ARG A 96 7.67 -2.27 -9.74
C ARG A 96 6.18 -2.26 -9.41
N CYS A 97 5.64 -1.10 -8.96
CA CYS A 97 4.24 -0.96 -8.59
C CYS A 97 3.29 -1.10 -9.79
N PHE A 98 3.75 -0.81 -11.01
CA PHE A 98 2.98 -1.06 -12.23
C PHE A 98 2.73 -2.55 -12.40
N TYR A 99 3.78 -3.37 -12.37
CA TYR A 99 3.67 -4.82 -12.56
C TYR A 99 2.83 -5.49 -11.48
N CYS A 100 2.99 -5.08 -10.21
CA CYS A 100 2.15 -5.55 -9.12
C CYS A 100 0.66 -5.27 -9.35
N LYS A 101 0.32 -4.04 -9.76
CA LYS A 101 -1.08 -3.67 -10.02
C LYS A 101 -1.63 -4.29 -11.29
N ASP A 102 -0.82 -4.42 -12.34
CA ASP A 102 -1.24 -5.09 -13.57
C ASP A 102 -1.59 -6.57 -13.32
N THR A 103 -0.77 -7.28 -12.51
CA THR A 103 -1.04 -8.66 -12.07
C THR A 103 -2.34 -8.73 -11.26
N LEU A 104 -2.54 -7.84 -10.29
CA LEU A 104 -3.78 -7.79 -9.51
C LEU A 104 -5.01 -7.62 -10.41
N TYR A 105 -4.99 -6.66 -11.32
CA TYR A 105 -6.14 -6.39 -12.19
C TYR A 105 -6.39 -7.50 -13.19
N ALA A 106 -5.35 -8.18 -13.68
CA ALA A 106 -5.50 -9.39 -14.50
C ALA A 106 -6.22 -10.49 -13.71
N SER A 107 -5.80 -10.77 -12.46
CA SER A 107 -6.45 -11.77 -11.61
C SER A 107 -7.88 -11.40 -11.23
N ILE A 108 -8.20 -10.10 -11.10
CA ILE A 108 -9.58 -9.64 -10.90
C ILE A 108 -10.41 -9.94 -12.16
N THR A 109 -9.89 -9.67 -13.36
CA THR A 109 -10.59 -9.96 -14.63
C THR A 109 -10.88 -11.47 -14.75
N GLU A 110 -9.89 -12.30 -14.49
CA GLU A 110 -10.08 -13.78 -14.52
C GLU A 110 -11.14 -14.25 -13.52
N LEU A 111 -11.18 -13.66 -12.32
CA LEU A 111 -12.22 -13.97 -11.33
C LEU A 111 -13.60 -13.54 -11.84
N ILE A 112 -13.73 -12.35 -12.42
CA ILE A 112 -14.98 -11.81 -12.97
C ILE A 112 -15.51 -12.76 -14.06
N ASP A 113 -14.65 -13.15 -15.01
CA ASP A 113 -15.02 -14.06 -16.09
C ASP A 113 -15.48 -15.42 -15.57
N LYS A 114 -14.82 -15.94 -14.53
CA LYS A 114 -15.18 -17.19 -13.90
C LYS A 114 -16.51 -17.14 -13.15
N VAL A 115 -16.83 -16.02 -12.50
CA VAL A 115 -18.02 -15.87 -11.64
C VAL A 115 -19.24 -15.47 -12.45
N LEU A 116 -19.10 -14.58 -13.42
CA LEU A 116 -20.21 -13.96 -14.13
C LEU A 116 -20.35 -14.44 -15.59
N GLY A 117 -19.36 -15.14 -16.16
CA GLY A 117 -19.42 -15.65 -17.54
C GLY A 117 -19.75 -14.55 -18.54
N ASP A 118 -20.84 -14.73 -19.32
CA ASP A 118 -21.28 -13.78 -20.34
C ASP A 118 -21.63 -12.38 -19.80
N GLN A 119 -21.87 -12.24 -18.49
CA GLN A 119 -22.17 -10.96 -17.85
C GLN A 119 -20.90 -10.20 -17.38
N SER A 120 -19.72 -10.74 -17.64
CA SER A 120 -18.44 -10.12 -17.25
C SER A 120 -18.19 -8.77 -17.94
N HIS A 121 -18.77 -8.51 -19.11
CA HIS A 121 -18.56 -7.31 -19.91
C HIS A 121 -19.10 -6.04 -19.27
N ASP A 122 -20.09 -6.14 -18.38
CA ASP A 122 -20.75 -5.00 -17.74
C ASP A 122 -20.18 -4.70 -16.34
N VAL A 123 -19.04 -5.29 -16.00
CA VAL A 123 -18.42 -5.11 -14.69
C VAL A 123 -17.40 -3.98 -14.72
N THR A 124 -17.56 -3.03 -13.81
CA THR A 124 -16.58 -1.96 -13.58
C THR A 124 -15.69 -2.29 -12.40
N VAL A 125 -14.37 -2.30 -12.63
CA VAL A 125 -13.39 -2.42 -11.55
C VAL A 125 -13.10 -1.03 -10.98
N VAL A 126 -13.20 -0.89 -9.65
CA VAL A 126 -12.91 0.37 -8.97
C VAL A 126 -11.77 0.20 -7.96
N SER A 127 -11.04 1.27 -7.69
CA SER A 127 -9.98 1.29 -6.67
C SER A 127 -10.12 2.45 -5.71
N GLY A 128 -9.46 2.33 -4.54
CA GLY A 128 -9.41 3.37 -3.51
C GLY A 128 -8.40 4.49 -3.79
N THR A 129 -7.96 4.71 -5.02
CA THR A 129 -7.08 5.84 -5.35
C THR A 129 -7.78 7.15 -5.05
N ASN A 130 -7.22 7.98 -4.15
CA ASN A 130 -7.76 9.26 -3.73
C ASN A 130 -7.12 10.43 -4.52
N HIS A 131 -7.62 11.66 -4.32
CA HIS A 131 -7.16 12.83 -5.06
C HIS A 131 -5.70 13.18 -4.79
N ASP A 132 -5.22 13.04 -3.55
CA ASP A 132 -3.83 13.35 -3.19
C ASP A 132 -2.82 12.40 -3.84
N ASP A 133 -3.29 11.21 -4.25
CA ASP A 133 -2.45 10.21 -4.92
C ASP A 133 -2.13 10.58 -6.37
N LEU A 134 -2.90 11.47 -7.00
CA LEU A 134 -2.71 11.90 -8.40
C LEU A 134 -1.50 12.83 -8.58
N GLY A 135 -1.06 13.52 -7.52
CA GLY A 135 0.08 14.43 -7.54
C GLY A 135 1.45 13.73 -7.52
N ASP A 136 1.50 12.44 -7.22
CA ASP A 136 2.71 11.67 -7.10
C ASP A 136 2.97 10.83 -8.37
N HIS A 137 4.26 10.59 -8.67
CA HIS A 137 4.63 9.58 -9.67
C HIS A 137 4.29 8.18 -9.14
N ARG A 138 3.12 7.65 -9.53
CA ARG A 138 2.65 6.33 -9.09
C ARG A 138 2.40 5.40 -10.28
N PRO A 139 3.37 4.58 -10.65
CA PRO A 139 3.24 3.62 -11.76
C PRO A 139 2.02 2.69 -11.63
N GLY A 140 1.56 2.42 -10.42
CA GLY A 140 0.35 1.64 -10.17
C GLY A 140 -0.94 2.31 -10.69
N ILE A 141 -1.00 3.65 -10.76
CA ILE A 141 -2.13 4.37 -11.37
C ILE A 141 -2.12 4.16 -12.89
N THR A 142 -0.94 4.17 -13.51
CA THR A 142 -0.79 3.88 -14.94
C THR A 142 -1.29 2.47 -15.28
N ALA A 143 -1.02 1.47 -14.44
CA ALA A 143 -1.57 0.13 -14.61
C ALA A 143 -3.12 0.13 -14.53
N GLY A 144 -3.68 0.85 -13.56
CA GLY A 144 -5.13 1.03 -13.42
C GLY A 144 -5.76 1.67 -14.67
N ASN A 145 -5.18 2.77 -15.15
CA ASN A 145 -5.65 3.45 -16.37
C ASN A 145 -5.62 2.53 -17.58
N ARG A 146 -4.56 1.74 -17.76
CA ARG A 146 -4.46 0.76 -18.86
C ARG A 146 -5.56 -0.30 -18.79
N ARG A 147 -5.99 -0.67 -17.59
CA ARG A 147 -7.06 -1.64 -17.33
C ARG A 147 -8.43 -1.01 -17.12
N GLN A 148 -8.57 0.29 -17.41
CA GLN A 148 -9.83 1.05 -17.27
C GLN A 148 -10.42 1.01 -15.86
N VAL A 149 -9.57 0.92 -14.84
CA VAL A 149 -10.00 0.94 -13.44
C VAL A 149 -10.46 2.35 -13.05
N VAL A 150 -11.66 2.45 -12.53
CA VAL A 150 -12.26 3.71 -12.10
C VAL A 150 -11.77 4.07 -10.69
N THR A 151 -11.56 5.36 -10.46
CA THR A 151 -11.08 5.91 -9.17
C THR A 151 -12.09 6.89 -8.59
N PRO A 152 -13.17 6.42 -7.94
CA PRO A 152 -14.30 7.26 -7.53
C PRO A 152 -13.91 8.40 -6.59
N LEU A 153 -12.99 8.15 -5.65
CA LEU A 153 -12.52 9.17 -4.71
C LEU A 153 -11.76 10.29 -5.40
N ALA A 154 -10.90 9.92 -6.37
CA ALA A 154 -10.15 10.90 -7.16
C ALA A 154 -11.08 11.70 -8.08
N ALA A 155 -12.06 11.07 -8.70
CA ALA A 155 -13.06 11.71 -9.56
C ALA A 155 -13.88 12.78 -8.80
N LEU A 156 -14.20 12.53 -7.53
CA LEU A 156 -14.89 13.48 -6.65
C LEU A 156 -13.92 14.44 -5.93
N GLN A 157 -12.62 14.41 -6.26
CA GLN A 157 -11.59 15.23 -5.64
C GLN A 157 -11.48 15.05 -4.10
N TYR A 158 -11.76 13.81 -3.63
CA TYR A 158 -11.64 13.49 -2.21
C TYR A 158 -10.21 13.13 -1.86
N GLY A 159 -9.57 13.99 -1.06
CA GLY A 159 -8.25 13.76 -0.49
C GLY A 159 -8.31 12.95 0.80
N LYS A 160 -7.13 12.63 1.36
CA LYS A 160 -6.98 11.73 2.53
C LYS A 160 -7.77 12.16 3.77
N SER A 161 -7.84 13.47 4.05
CA SER A 161 -8.63 13.98 5.19
C SER A 161 -10.10 13.63 5.04
N LYS A 162 -10.69 13.98 3.89
CA LYS A 162 -12.10 13.69 3.60
C LYS A 162 -12.39 12.19 3.58
N VAL A 163 -11.49 11.38 3.05
CA VAL A 163 -11.64 9.92 3.05
C VAL A 163 -11.69 9.37 4.48
N ARG A 164 -10.88 9.87 5.41
CA ARG A 164 -10.94 9.48 6.82
C ARG A 164 -12.26 9.90 7.49
N ASP A 165 -12.78 11.09 7.15
CA ASP A 165 -14.07 11.55 7.66
C ASP A 165 -15.21 10.69 7.12
N LEU A 166 -15.16 10.29 5.83
CA LEU A 166 -16.10 9.32 5.26
C LEU A 166 -16.00 7.94 5.92
N ALA A 167 -14.77 7.48 6.22
CA ALA A 167 -14.59 6.22 6.93
C ALA A 167 -15.24 6.23 8.32
N ARG A 168 -15.11 7.33 9.07
CA ARG A 168 -15.82 7.52 10.37
C ARG A 168 -17.32 7.57 10.17
N HIS A 169 -17.81 8.31 9.16
CA HIS A 169 -19.23 8.40 8.83
C HIS A 169 -19.85 7.04 8.48
N PHE A 170 -19.10 6.19 7.76
CA PHE A 170 -19.52 4.82 7.46
C PHE A 170 -19.34 3.84 8.63
N GLY A 171 -18.75 4.27 9.74
CA GLY A 171 -18.53 3.44 10.94
C GLY A 171 -17.43 2.39 10.75
N LEU A 172 -16.45 2.64 9.87
CA LEU A 172 -15.37 1.68 9.60
C LEU A 172 -14.36 1.64 10.75
N SER A 173 -14.04 0.46 11.25
CA SER A 173 -13.09 0.27 12.36
C SER A 173 -11.67 0.71 12.01
N ASN A 174 -11.30 0.65 10.73
CA ASN A 174 -9.97 0.99 10.23
C ASN A 174 -9.78 2.47 9.87
N HIS A 175 -10.70 3.38 10.25
CA HIS A 175 -10.68 4.79 9.85
C HIS A 175 -9.39 5.55 10.20
N ASP A 176 -8.71 5.17 11.29
CA ASP A 176 -7.44 5.77 11.72
C ASP A 176 -6.21 4.91 11.37
N LEU A 177 -6.40 3.80 10.63
CA LEU A 177 -5.29 2.94 10.25
C LEU A 177 -4.24 3.73 9.45
N PRO A 178 -2.96 3.67 9.83
CA PRO A 178 -1.90 4.31 9.06
C PRO A 178 -1.71 3.61 7.70
N ALA A 179 -1.16 4.35 6.72
CA ALA A 179 -0.84 3.76 5.44
C ALA A 179 0.11 2.56 5.60
N ALA A 180 -0.28 1.43 5.03
CA ALA A 180 0.45 0.17 5.10
C ALA A 180 0.99 -0.23 3.71
N PRO A 181 2.12 0.32 3.27
CA PRO A 181 2.72 -0.07 2.01
C PRO A 181 3.19 -1.54 2.06
N CYS A 182 3.23 -2.21 0.90
CA CYS A 182 3.61 -3.62 0.78
C CYS A 182 5.05 -3.91 1.25
N LEU A 183 5.39 -5.15 1.58
CA LEU A 183 6.73 -5.57 2.03
C LEU A 183 7.81 -5.23 1.01
N ALA A 184 7.53 -5.32 -0.29
CA ALA A 184 8.48 -4.96 -1.34
C ALA A 184 8.95 -3.50 -1.25
N SER A 185 8.14 -2.59 -0.68
CA SER A 185 8.53 -1.21 -0.41
C SER A 185 9.65 -1.07 0.63
N ARG A 186 10.01 -2.15 1.33
CA ARG A 186 11.13 -2.20 2.29
C ARG A 186 12.45 -2.57 1.62
N ILE A 187 12.41 -3.10 0.40
CA ILE A 187 13.61 -3.49 -0.34
C ILE A 187 14.16 -2.27 -1.07
N ALA A 188 15.43 -1.98 -0.87
CA ALA A 188 16.10 -0.86 -1.55
C ALA A 188 16.07 -1.05 -3.08
N TYR A 189 15.89 0.02 -3.83
CA TYR A 189 15.87 -0.04 -5.29
C TYR A 189 17.14 -0.71 -5.84
N GLY A 190 16.96 -1.54 -6.88
CA GLY A 190 18.03 -2.33 -7.47
C GLY A 190 18.40 -3.60 -6.69
N VAL A 191 17.87 -3.79 -5.47
CA VAL A 191 17.93 -5.08 -4.78
C VAL A 191 16.72 -5.90 -5.22
N GLU A 192 16.97 -7.05 -5.81
CA GLU A 192 15.95 -7.93 -6.36
C GLU A 192 14.88 -8.30 -5.32
N VAL A 193 13.60 -8.28 -5.71
CA VAL A 193 12.49 -8.75 -4.88
C VAL A 193 12.36 -10.27 -5.05
N THR A 194 12.55 -11.00 -3.94
CA THR A 194 12.36 -12.45 -3.89
C THR A 194 11.47 -12.85 -2.73
N ARG A 195 10.80 -14.00 -2.84
CA ARG A 195 10.00 -14.57 -1.72
C ARG A 195 10.80 -14.68 -0.43
N GLN A 196 12.08 -15.06 -0.53
CA GLN A 196 12.95 -15.17 0.63
C GLN A 196 13.15 -13.80 1.30
N ARG A 197 13.50 -12.76 0.53
CA ARG A 197 13.74 -11.41 1.05
C ARG A 197 12.49 -10.78 1.66
N LEU A 198 11.32 -10.99 1.04
CA LEU A 198 10.04 -10.54 1.60
C LEU A 198 9.76 -11.22 2.94
N ARG A 199 9.98 -12.53 3.04
CA ARG A 199 9.83 -13.30 4.30
C ARG A 199 10.78 -12.82 5.38
N GLN A 200 12.06 -12.56 5.05
CA GLN A 200 13.03 -12.00 6.01
C GLN A 200 12.53 -10.69 6.63
N ILE A 201 12.02 -9.79 5.79
CA ILE A 201 11.49 -8.51 6.23
C ILE A 201 10.26 -8.70 7.13
N GLU A 202 9.31 -9.53 6.70
CA GLU A 202 8.10 -9.82 7.47
C GLU A 202 8.42 -10.41 8.84
N GLN A 203 9.32 -11.38 8.91
CA GLN A 203 9.78 -11.99 10.16
C GLN A 203 10.44 -10.95 11.08
N GLY A 204 11.27 -10.06 10.53
CA GLY A 204 11.91 -8.99 11.29
C GLY A 204 10.91 -7.99 11.86
N GLU A 205 9.95 -7.51 11.04
CA GLU A 205 8.90 -6.60 11.50
C GLU A 205 7.95 -7.28 12.49
N PHE A 206 7.59 -8.55 12.28
CA PHE A 206 6.77 -9.33 13.21
C PHE A 206 7.45 -9.49 14.56
N TRP A 207 8.72 -9.89 14.58
CA TRP A 207 9.49 -10.06 15.81
C TRP A 207 9.62 -8.74 16.58
N LEU A 208 9.92 -7.63 15.92
CA LEU A 208 10.01 -6.32 16.58
C LEU A 208 8.68 -5.93 17.25
N ARG A 209 7.54 -6.17 16.59
CA ARG A 209 6.21 -5.93 17.17
C ARG A 209 5.97 -6.82 18.40
N ALA A 210 6.37 -8.08 18.34
CA ALA A 210 6.27 -9.00 19.51
C ALA A 210 7.12 -8.54 20.70
N GLN A 211 8.15 -7.70 20.45
CA GLN A 211 8.96 -7.06 21.52
C GLN A 211 8.41 -5.68 21.94
N GLY A 212 7.18 -5.32 21.54
CA GLY A 212 6.56 -4.03 21.87
C GLY A 212 7.01 -2.86 20.99
N VAL A 213 7.67 -3.11 19.86
CA VAL A 213 8.04 -2.08 18.87
C VAL A 213 7.00 -2.10 17.73
N ASP A 214 5.80 -1.59 18.01
CA ASP A 214 4.65 -1.71 17.10
C ASP A 214 4.83 -0.95 15.78
N GLU A 215 5.44 0.22 15.83
CA GLU A 215 5.72 1.04 14.66
C GLU A 215 7.17 0.86 14.22
N CYS A 216 7.40 -0.01 13.25
CA CYS A 216 8.74 -0.30 12.73
C CYS A 216 8.71 -0.55 11.22
N ARG A 217 9.87 -0.40 10.58
CA ARG A 217 10.16 -0.87 9.23
C ARG A 217 11.54 -1.52 9.21
N VAL A 218 11.61 -2.70 8.63
CA VAL A 218 12.87 -3.39 8.37
C VAL A 218 13.20 -3.22 6.88
N ARG A 219 14.16 -2.35 6.57
CA ARG A 219 14.63 -2.12 5.20
C ARG A 219 15.73 -3.10 4.86
N LEU A 220 15.61 -3.75 3.71
CA LEU A 220 16.64 -4.64 3.20
C LEU A 220 17.43 -3.93 2.10
N HIS A 221 18.73 -3.80 2.32
CA HIS A 221 19.69 -3.21 1.39
C HIS A 221 20.58 -4.29 0.76
N HIS A 222 21.53 -3.86 -0.10
CA HIS A 222 22.55 -4.74 -0.66
C HIS A 222 23.29 -5.48 0.46
N ASP A 223 23.91 -6.60 0.14
CA ASP A 223 24.71 -7.43 1.03
C ASP A 223 23.95 -7.99 2.26
N GLY A 224 22.60 -8.01 2.18
CA GLY A 224 21.76 -8.51 3.28
C GLY A 224 21.76 -7.62 4.51
N LEU A 225 21.93 -6.30 4.34
CA LEU A 225 21.90 -5.34 5.43
C LEU A 225 20.45 -5.01 5.80
N ALA A 226 20.08 -5.28 7.06
CA ALA A 226 18.87 -4.77 7.68
C ALA A 226 19.11 -3.35 8.21
N ARG A 227 18.30 -2.38 7.78
CA ARG A 227 18.20 -1.05 8.40
C ARG A 227 16.86 -0.92 9.07
N ILE A 228 16.86 -0.94 10.40
CA ILE A 228 15.66 -0.84 11.24
C ILE A 228 15.31 0.63 11.39
N GLU A 229 14.09 0.99 11.01
CA GLU A 229 13.52 2.33 11.19
C GLU A 229 12.38 2.24 12.21
N VAL A 230 12.45 3.04 13.26
CA VAL A 230 11.40 3.18 14.29
C VAL A 230 11.21 4.66 14.62
N PRO A 231 10.07 5.09 15.18
CA PRO A 231 9.94 6.44 15.71
C PRO A 231 11.09 6.76 16.68
N ARG A 232 11.59 7.99 16.66
CA ARG A 232 12.74 8.38 17.51
C ARG A 232 12.56 8.04 18.99
N LYS A 233 11.34 8.13 19.51
CA LYS A 233 11.00 7.75 20.90
C LYS A 233 11.22 6.27 21.20
N LEU A 234 11.31 5.39 20.20
CA LEU A 234 11.52 3.94 20.36
C LEU A 234 12.98 3.51 20.09
N LEU A 235 13.89 4.43 19.74
CA LEU A 235 15.30 4.09 19.49
C LEU A 235 15.95 3.44 20.71
N GLU A 236 15.72 3.99 21.90
CA GLU A 236 16.26 3.46 23.15
C GLU A 236 15.72 2.05 23.44
N SER A 237 14.45 1.79 23.19
CA SER A 237 13.83 0.48 23.34
C SER A 237 14.51 -0.57 22.45
N VAL A 238 14.81 -0.22 21.19
CA VAL A 238 15.51 -1.12 20.26
C VAL A 238 16.96 -1.37 20.69
N LEU A 239 17.67 -0.35 21.17
CA LEU A 239 19.03 -0.50 21.70
C LEU A 239 19.05 -1.38 22.95
N LYS A 240 18.03 -1.32 23.79
CA LYS A 240 17.89 -2.17 24.96
C LYS A 240 17.74 -3.65 24.56
N LEU A 241 16.95 -3.96 23.52
CA LEU A 241 16.83 -5.34 23.01
C LEU A 241 18.20 -5.90 22.57
N GLU A 242 19.09 -5.07 22.02
CA GLU A 242 20.44 -5.49 21.63
C GLU A 242 21.37 -5.63 22.83
N SER A 243 21.27 -4.78 23.85
CA SER A 243 22.11 -4.91 25.09
C SER A 243 21.87 -6.24 25.78
N GLU A 244 20.74 -6.89 25.54
CA GLU A 244 20.38 -8.24 25.98
C GLU A 244 20.87 -9.33 25.02
N GLY A 245 21.50 -8.94 23.89
CA GLY A 245 22.03 -9.83 22.83
C GLY A 245 21.00 -10.50 21.97
N HIS A 246 19.76 -10.01 21.97
CA HIS A 246 18.65 -10.68 21.29
C HIS A 246 18.44 -10.22 19.85
N LEU A 247 18.58 -8.93 19.56
CA LEU A 247 18.21 -8.32 18.28
C LEU A 247 19.06 -8.83 17.12
N VAL A 248 20.39 -8.67 17.19
CA VAL A 248 21.30 -9.04 16.10
C VAL A 248 21.27 -10.54 15.85
N ASN A 249 21.27 -11.35 16.90
CA ASN A 249 21.22 -12.80 16.77
C ASN A 249 19.93 -13.26 16.08
N GLN A 250 18.78 -12.68 16.44
CA GLN A 250 17.50 -13.03 15.83
C GLN A 250 17.45 -12.63 14.37
N PHE A 251 17.93 -11.43 14.02
CA PHE A 251 17.95 -10.98 12.64
C PHE A 251 18.89 -11.79 11.74
N LYS A 252 20.03 -12.25 12.28
CA LYS A 252 20.90 -13.20 11.60
C LYS A 252 20.21 -14.55 11.33
N GLN A 253 19.39 -15.05 12.26
CA GLN A 253 18.58 -16.26 12.04
C GLN A 253 17.53 -16.04 10.92
N PHE A 254 17.01 -14.84 10.74
CA PHE A 254 16.15 -14.50 9.60
C PHE A 254 16.90 -14.39 8.27
N GLY A 255 18.25 -14.42 8.30
CA GLY A 255 19.10 -14.40 7.11
C GLY A 255 19.68 -13.04 6.76
N PHE A 256 19.61 -12.04 7.66
CA PHE A 256 20.34 -10.80 7.47
C PHE A 256 21.82 -10.95 7.82
N ASN A 257 22.71 -10.35 7.01
CA ASN A 257 24.16 -10.37 7.27
C ASN A 257 24.57 -9.27 8.25
N PHE A 258 23.96 -8.10 8.14
CA PHE A 258 24.24 -6.92 8.95
C PHE A 258 22.95 -6.33 9.48
N VAL A 259 23.01 -5.79 10.69
CA VAL A 259 21.86 -5.13 11.36
C VAL A 259 22.26 -3.74 11.77
N THR A 260 21.48 -2.75 11.38
CA THR A 260 21.72 -1.33 11.69
C THR A 260 20.44 -0.67 12.15
N LEU A 261 20.56 0.35 12.99
CA LEU A 261 19.46 1.18 13.44
C LEU A 261 19.57 2.56 12.79
N ASP A 262 18.49 3.02 12.18
CA ASP A 262 18.43 4.33 11.53
C ASP A 262 18.19 5.43 12.57
N LEU A 263 19.19 6.26 12.80
CA LEU A 263 19.13 7.33 13.80
C LEU A 263 18.22 8.51 13.41
N GLU A 264 17.89 8.67 12.13
CA GLU A 264 16.86 9.64 11.72
C GLU A 264 15.46 9.20 12.12
N GLY A 265 15.29 7.90 12.36
CA GLY A 265 14.02 7.29 12.67
C GLY A 265 13.13 7.07 11.45
N PHE A 266 11.91 6.59 11.71
CA PHE A 266 10.94 6.30 10.66
C PHE A 266 10.43 7.60 10.02
N GLN A 267 10.47 7.65 8.68
CA GLN A 267 9.90 8.70 7.86
C GLN A 267 9.25 8.07 6.60
N SER A 268 8.02 8.50 6.32
CA SER A 268 7.33 8.04 5.10
C SER A 268 8.07 8.49 3.84
N GLY A 269 8.19 7.58 2.86
CA GLY A 269 8.85 7.89 1.58
C GLY A 269 10.37 8.01 1.61
N LYS A 270 11.04 7.70 2.72
CA LYS A 270 12.49 7.87 2.91
C LYS A 270 13.34 7.13 1.87
N LEU A 271 12.93 5.93 1.43
CA LEU A 271 13.64 5.19 0.38
C LEU A 271 13.61 5.91 -0.98
N ASN A 272 12.62 6.75 -1.25
CA ASN A 272 12.51 7.50 -2.50
C ASN A 272 13.61 8.56 -2.64
N ARG A 273 14.28 8.95 -1.55
CA ARG A 273 15.44 9.86 -1.60
C ARG A 273 16.58 9.30 -2.47
N ALA A 274 16.67 7.99 -2.62
CA ALA A 274 17.67 7.35 -3.47
C ALA A 274 17.36 7.45 -4.98
N ILE A 275 16.12 7.78 -5.36
CA ILE A 275 15.68 7.91 -6.76
C ILE A 275 15.78 9.36 -7.24
N VAL A 276 15.57 10.33 -6.34
CA VAL A 276 15.67 11.74 -6.69
C VAL A 276 17.14 12.07 -6.82
N PRO A 277 17.63 12.48 -8.01
CA PRO A 277 19.01 12.96 -8.15
C PRO A 277 19.21 14.08 -7.13
N LEU A 278 20.25 13.98 -6.29
CA LEU A 278 20.69 15.11 -5.48
C LEU A 278 20.98 16.24 -6.47
N GLU A 279 20.15 17.29 -6.49
CA GLU A 279 20.54 18.53 -7.17
C GLU A 279 21.82 18.98 -6.52
N LEU A 280 22.94 18.80 -7.22
CA LEU A 280 24.21 19.36 -6.78
C LEU A 280 24.01 20.88 -6.62
N PRO A 281 24.41 21.47 -5.50
CA PRO A 281 24.31 22.92 -5.33
C PRO A 281 24.98 23.57 -6.53
N LYS A 282 24.24 24.45 -7.22
CA LYS A 282 24.78 25.22 -8.34
C LYS A 282 26.07 25.88 -7.89
N PRO A 283 27.18 25.79 -8.63
CA PRO A 283 28.41 26.47 -8.27
C PRO A 283 28.09 27.96 -8.06
N ARG A 284 28.54 28.52 -6.94
CA ARG A 284 28.41 29.95 -6.67
C ARG A 284 29.03 30.68 -7.85
N SER A 285 28.25 31.50 -8.55
CA SER A 285 28.77 32.41 -9.55
C SER A 285 29.77 33.32 -8.87
N GLU A 286 31.06 33.13 -9.12
CA GLU A 286 32.07 34.13 -8.76
C GLU A 286 31.72 35.42 -9.48
N LYS A 287 31.26 36.40 -8.74
CA LYS A 287 31.26 37.81 -9.22
C LYS A 287 32.70 38.17 -9.45
N ARG A 288 33.12 38.20 -10.70
CA ARG A 288 34.34 38.90 -11.06
C ARG A 288 34.06 40.38 -10.91
N ASP A 289 34.56 40.96 -9.80
CA ASP A 289 34.70 42.40 -9.70
C ASP A 289 35.75 42.82 -10.74
N VAL A 290 35.28 43.47 -11.80
CA VAL A 290 36.14 44.13 -12.76
C VAL A 290 36.34 45.56 -12.22
N ASN A 291 37.54 45.83 -11.74
CA ASN A 291 38.05 47.21 -11.53
C ASN A 291 38.38 47.82 -12.89
#